data_8e9886525dc77c0c2256f65df9c40f7e
#
_entry.id   8e9886525dc77c0c2256f65df9c40f7e
#
_cell.length_a   1.000
_cell.length_b   1.000
_cell.length_c   1.000
_cell.angle_alpha   90.00
_cell.angle_beta   90.00
_cell.angle_gamma   90.00
#
_symmetry.space_group_name_H-M   'P 1'
#
loop_
_entity.id
_entity.type
_entity.pdbx_description
1 polymer ?
#
loop_
_entity_poly.entity_id
_entity_poly.type
_entity_poly.pdbx_seq_one_letter_code
_entity_poly.pdbx_strand_id
1 'polypeptide(L)'
;GCVVARDIAEPLGIPAFVYDPVAEDEMPPMARITGIPELPRRMMGHALNTRAMAIRCAETVLHRPLDRCRLIVLHLGGGASVRLFIGGKMVDNVRDDELLFAPERCGGIAAEQLVGLCFSGKYDRAGVMKLVRGRGGLLAHLGTSDAMEVERRMARGDERARLVYDAMLYT
;
A
#
# COMPACT_ATOMS: atom_id res chain seq x y z
N GLY A 1 -11.83 -6.61 -12.02
CA GLY A 1 -10.90 -7.08 -13.07
C GLY A 1 -11.32 -8.44 -13.62
N CYS A 2 -11.36 -9.51 -12.80
CA CYS A 2 -11.61 -10.88 -13.29
C CYS A 2 -12.95 -11.03 -14.05
N VAL A 3 -14.03 -10.44 -13.54
CA VAL A 3 -15.35 -10.48 -14.20
C VAL A 3 -15.28 -9.81 -15.58
N VAL A 4 -14.71 -8.62 -15.64
CA VAL A 4 -14.54 -7.88 -16.91
C VAL A 4 -13.69 -8.66 -17.91
N ALA A 5 -12.58 -9.26 -17.44
CA ALA A 5 -11.71 -10.05 -18.29
C ALA A 5 -12.45 -11.28 -18.86
N ARG A 6 -13.24 -11.98 -18.01
CA ARG A 6 -14.10 -13.08 -18.45
C ARG A 6 -15.13 -12.62 -19.49
N ASP A 7 -15.88 -11.58 -19.17
CA ASP A 7 -16.98 -11.09 -20.01
C ASP A 7 -16.50 -10.65 -21.41
N ILE A 8 -15.23 -10.24 -21.52
CA ILE A 8 -14.58 -9.91 -22.81
C ILE A 8 -14.07 -11.17 -23.52
N ALA A 9 -13.43 -12.08 -22.78
CA ALA A 9 -12.73 -13.22 -23.37
C ALA A 9 -13.67 -14.36 -23.78
N GLU A 10 -14.70 -14.61 -22.96
CA GLU A 10 -15.64 -15.74 -23.17
C GLU A 10 -16.35 -15.67 -24.54
N PRO A 11 -16.95 -14.53 -24.98
CA PRO A 11 -17.59 -14.45 -26.27
C PRO A 11 -16.62 -14.60 -27.46
N LEU A 12 -15.32 -14.32 -27.24
CA LEU A 12 -14.28 -14.40 -28.25
C LEU A 12 -13.59 -15.75 -28.29
N GLY A 13 -13.89 -16.65 -27.36
CA GLY A 13 -13.26 -17.98 -27.25
C GLY A 13 -11.76 -17.91 -26.94
N ILE A 14 -11.27 -16.84 -26.30
CA ILE A 14 -9.85 -16.64 -25.96
C ILE A 14 -9.63 -16.80 -24.44
N PRO A 15 -8.46 -17.26 -24.00
CA PRO A 15 -8.15 -17.35 -22.57
C PRO A 15 -7.99 -15.96 -21.93
N ALA A 16 -8.41 -15.84 -20.67
CA ALA A 16 -8.16 -14.65 -19.86
C ALA A 16 -7.28 -15.00 -18.66
N PHE A 17 -6.27 -14.18 -18.39
CA PHE A 17 -5.31 -14.37 -17.30
C PHE A 17 -5.32 -13.17 -16.37
N VAL A 18 -5.15 -13.43 -15.08
CA VAL A 18 -4.96 -12.39 -14.06
C VAL A 18 -3.59 -12.62 -13.43
N TYR A 19 -2.74 -11.58 -13.50
CA TYR A 19 -1.41 -11.61 -12.92
C TYR A 19 -1.39 -10.84 -11.61
N ASP A 20 -0.81 -11.46 -10.57
CA ASP A 20 -0.55 -10.85 -9.26
C ASP A 20 -1.70 -9.93 -8.79
N PRO A 21 -2.89 -10.47 -8.52
CA PRO A 21 -4.02 -9.67 -8.05
C PRO A 21 -3.69 -9.01 -6.70
N VAL A 22 -4.44 -7.96 -6.35
CA VAL A 22 -4.25 -7.19 -5.10
C VAL A 22 -4.24 -8.08 -3.86
N ALA A 23 -4.98 -9.18 -3.88
CA ALA A 23 -5.10 -10.16 -2.80
C ALA A 23 -4.24 -11.42 -3.04
N GLU A 24 -3.16 -11.31 -3.79
CA GLU A 24 -2.17 -12.41 -3.89
C GLU A 24 -1.63 -12.75 -2.52
N ASP A 25 -1.74 -14.00 -2.11
CA ASP A 25 -1.52 -14.41 -0.74
C ASP A 25 -0.54 -15.57 -0.63
N GLU A 26 0.73 -15.24 -0.48
CA GLU A 26 1.84 -16.16 -0.25
C GLU A 26 2.37 -16.07 1.19
N MET A 27 1.70 -15.34 2.10
CA MET A 27 2.11 -15.20 3.49
C MET A 27 2.06 -16.54 4.23
N PRO A 28 3.12 -16.91 4.95
CA PRO A 28 3.08 -18.07 5.83
C PRO A 28 2.07 -17.88 6.98
N PRO A 29 1.53 -18.96 7.54
CA PRO A 29 0.50 -18.86 8.59
C PRO A 29 0.91 -17.96 9.76
N MET A 30 2.16 -18.02 10.20
CA MET A 30 2.66 -17.20 11.34
C MET A 30 2.60 -15.70 11.05
N ALA A 31 2.81 -15.27 9.81
CA ALA A 31 2.78 -13.85 9.44
C ALA A 31 1.36 -13.25 9.44
N ARG A 32 0.32 -14.10 9.55
CA ARG A 32 -1.09 -13.68 9.58
C ARG A 32 -1.60 -13.42 10.98
N ILE A 33 -0.91 -13.91 12.00
CA ILE A 33 -1.37 -13.85 13.38
C ILE A 33 -1.22 -12.43 13.92
N THR A 34 -2.31 -11.92 14.52
CA THR A 34 -2.33 -10.69 15.31
C THR A 34 -2.67 -11.01 16.76
N GLY A 35 -2.67 -10.01 17.63
CA GLY A 35 -3.16 -10.16 19.00
C GLY A 35 -4.68 -10.36 19.12
N ILE A 36 -5.43 -10.23 18.02
CA ILE A 36 -6.89 -10.39 17.96
C ILE A 36 -7.22 -11.43 16.89
N PRO A 37 -7.65 -12.65 17.29
CA PRO A 37 -7.87 -13.76 16.34
C PRO A 37 -8.85 -13.43 15.19
N GLU A 38 -9.85 -12.60 15.45
CA GLU A 38 -10.85 -12.18 14.47
C GLU A 38 -10.30 -11.20 13.41
N LEU A 39 -9.11 -10.63 13.64
CA LEU A 39 -8.48 -9.64 12.78
C LEU A 39 -7.12 -10.10 12.26
N PRO A 40 -7.05 -11.18 11.45
CA PRO A 40 -5.78 -11.64 10.91
C PRO A 40 -5.19 -10.62 9.93
N ARG A 41 -3.86 -10.55 9.85
CA ARG A 41 -3.18 -9.81 8.79
C ARG A 41 -3.51 -10.42 7.42
N ARG A 42 -3.64 -9.56 6.44
CA ARG A 42 -3.95 -9.96 5.06
C ARG A 42 -2.95 -9.33 4.11
N MET A 43 -2.47 -10.12 3.17
CA MET A 43 -1.67 -9.57 2.08
C MET A 43 -2.59 -8.80 1.12
N MET A 44 -2.37 -7.50 1.05
CA MET A 44 -3.06 -6.60 0.12
C MET A 44 -2.11 -5.50 -0.32
N GLY A 45 -2.34 -4.93 -1.50
CA GLY A 45 -1.54 -3.81 -2.02
C GLY A 45 -1.04 -4.06 -3.44
N HIS A 46 0.10 -3.50 -3.79
CA HIS A 46 0.60 -3.38 -5.16
C HIS A 46 1.40 -4.62 -5.61
N ALA A 47 0.76 -5.82 -5.59
CA ALA A 47 1.42 -7.10 -5.85
C ALA A 47 2.09 -7.13 -7.24
N LEU A 48 1.35 -6.80 -8.29
CA LEU A 48 1.84 -6.82 -9.66
C LEU A 48 3.11 -5.97 -9.86
N ASN A 49 3.08 -4.71 -9.39
CA ASN A 49 4.22 -3.82 -9.54
C ASN A 49 5.43 -4.30 -8.73
N THR A 50 5.23 -4.66 -7.46
CA THR A 50 6.33 -5.07 -6.59
C THR A 50 6.96 -6.37 -7.04
N ARG A 51 6.19 -7.35 -7.55
CA ARG A 51 6.74 -8.57 -8.13
C ARG A 51 7.52 -8.29 -9.42
N ALA A 52 6.97 -7.47 -10.31
CA ALA A 52 7.67 -7.09 -11.54
C ALA A 52 9.02 -6.43 -11.24
N MET A 53 9.06 -5.54 -10.25
CA MET A 53 10.30 -4.88 -9.83
C MET A 53 11.26 -5.82 -9.12
N ALA A 54 10.76 -6.77 -8.31
CA ALA A 54 11.59 -7.80 -7.69
C ALA A 54 12.27 -8.70 -8.75
N ILE A 55 11.51 -9.15 -9.76
CA ILE A 55 12.05 -9.94 -10.89
C ILE A 55 13.10 -9.12 -11.62
N ARG A 56 12.76 -7.89 -12.03
CA ARG A 56 13.69 -7.02 -12.74
C ARG A 56 14.98 -6.77 -11.95
N CYS A 57 14.89 -6.49 -10.66
CA CYS A 57 16.06 -6.31 -9.79
C CYS A 57 16.91 -7.58 -9.73
N ALA A 58 16.29 -8.74 -9.55
CA ALA A 58 16.99 -10.02 -9.51
C ALA A 58 17.77 -10.30 -10.81
N GLU A 59 17.15 -10.06 -11.96
CA GLU A 59 17.74 -10.28 -13.28
C GLU A 59 18.82 -9.26 -13.65
N THR A 60 18.50 -7.97 -13.52
CA THR A 60 19.34 -6.90 -14.09
C THR A 60 20.39 -6.34 -13.13
N VAL A 61 20.18 -6.47 -11.81
CA VAL A 61 21.09 -5.93 -10.79
C VAL A 61 21.83 -7.05 -10.07
N LEU A 62 21.11 -8.08 -9.64
CA LEU A 62 21.71 -9.17 -8.85
C LEU A 62 22.21 -10.33 -9.73
N HIS A 63 21.81 -10.37 -11.01
CA HIS A 63 22.16 -11.42 -11.99
C HIS A 63 21.92 -12.83 -11.47
N ARG A 64 20.77 -13.04 -10.82
CA ARG A 64 20.35 -14.34 -10.29
C ARG A 64 18.82 -14.47 -10.32
N PRO A 65 18.27 -15.69 -10.32
CA PRO A 65 16.82 -15.89 -10.30
C PRO A 65 16.21 -15.44 -8.98
N LEU A 66 14.96 -14.98 -9.02
CA LEU A 66 14.25 -14.39 -7.87
C LEU A 66 14.12 -15.37 -6.69
N ASP A 67 14.00 -16.68 -6.96
CA ASP A 67 13.92 -17.73 -5.94
C ASP A 67 15.19 -17.86 -5.07
N ARG A 68 16.31 -17.28 -5.53
CA ARG A 68 17.57 -17.18 -4.77
C ARG A 68 17.81 -15.81 -4.15
N CYS A 69 16.80 -14.95 -4.16
CA CYS A 69 16.88 -13.59 -3.63
C CYS A 69 16.11 -13.44 -2.32
N ARG A 70 16.54 -12.42 -1.55
CA ARG A 70 15.80 -11.83 -0.44
C ARG A 70 15.75 -10.34 -0.72
N LEU A 71 14.55 -9.81 -0.96
CA LEU A 71 14.37 -8.42 -1.38
C LEU A 71 13.28 -7.75 -0.54
N ILE A 72 13.53 -6.50 -0.18
CA ILE A 72 12.48 -5.59 0.28
C ILE A 72 12.18 -4.66 -0.89
N VAL A 73 10.92 -4.63 -1.29
CA VAL A 73 10.45 -3.80 -2.41
C VAL A 73 9.44 -2.80 -1.90
N LEU A 74 9.72 -1.52 -2.14
CA LEU A 74 8.83 -0.42 -1.81
C LEU A 74 8.09 0.03 -3.06
N HIS A 75 6.78 0.13 -2.96
CA HIS A 75 5.94 0.84 -3.92
C HIS A 75 5.52 2.16 -3.29
N LEU A 76 5.89 3.27 -3.92
CA LEU A 76 5.58 4.62 -3.47
C LEU A 76 4.75 5.32 -4.55
N GLY A 77 3.51 5.64 -4.22
CA GLY A 77 2.56 6.28 -5.11
C GLY A 77 1.49 7.02 -4.31
N GLY A 78 0.28 7.19 -4.82
CA GLY A 78 -0.86 7.74 -4.06
C GLY A 78 -1.20 6.92 -2.80
N GLY A 79 -0.90 5.61 -2.82
CA GLY A 79 -0.72 4.71 -1.68
C GLY A 79 0.69 4.16 -1.66
N ALA A 80 1.14 3.67 -0.51
CA ALA A 80 2.44 3.05 -0.33
C ALA A 80 2.30 1.59 0.17
N SER A 81 3.26 0.76 -0.14
CA SER A 81 3.38 -0.58 0.45
C SER A 81 4.82 -1.06 0.41
N VAL A 82 5.19 -1.83 1.42
CA VAL A 82 6.48 -2.49 1.51
C VAL A 82 6.24 -3.99 1.46
N ARG A 83 7.00 -4.72 0.64
CA ARG A 83 6.89 -6.17 0.51
C ARG A 83 8.21 -6.85 0.71
N LEU A 84 8.17 -7.97 1.41
CA LEU A 84 9.32 -8.86 1.61
C LEU A 84 9.19 -10.05 0.66
N PHE A 85 10.21 -10.23 -0.19
CA PHE A 85 10.35 -11.40 -1.05
C PHE A 85 11.44 -12.32 -0.52
N ILE A 86 11.12 -13.60 -0.36
CA ILE A 86 12.07 -14.65 0.01
C ILE A 86 11.79 -15.88 -0.85
N GLY A 87 12.81 -16.38 -1.55
CA GLY A 87 12.68 -17.59 -2.36
C GLY A 87 11.62 -17.46 -3.47
N GLY A 88 11.50 -16.29 -4.08
CA GLY A 88 10.53 -16.01 -5.14
C GLY A 88 9.11 -15.69 -4.68
N LYS A 89 8.82 -15.81 -3.39
CA LYS A 89 7.48 -15.59 -2.80
C LYS A 89 7.40 -14.28 -2.05
N MET A 90 6.23 -13.64 -2.10
CA MET A 90 5.87 -12.51 -1.23
C MET A 90 5.45 -13.04 0.14
N VAL A 91 6.37 -13.05 1.10
CA VAL A 91 6.14 -13.68 2.41
C VAL A 91 5.61 -12.73 3.49
N ASP A 92 5.74 -11.43 3.28
CA ASP A 92 5.20 -10.41 4.19
C ASP A 92 4.96 -9.09 3.47
N ASN A 93 4.10 -8.25 4.05
CA ASN A 93 3.87 -6.89 3.59
C ASN A 93 3.53 -5.94 4.74
N VAL A 94 3.88 -4.69 4.55
CA VAL A 94 3.39 -3.55 5.33
C VAL A 94 2.58 -2.67 4.40
N ARG A 95 1.39 -2.29 4.84
CA ARG A 95 0.44 -1.51 4.06
C ARG A 95 0.44 -0.05 4.51
N ASP A 96 -0.17 0.79 3.68
CA ASP A 96 -0.39 2.21 3.93
C ASP A 96 -1.39 2.54 5.06
N ASP A 97 -1.98 1.54 5.69
CA ASP A 97 -2.82 1.63 6.88
C ASP A 97 -2.23 0.87 8.10
N GLU A 98 -1.02 0.32 7.95
CA GLU A 98 -0.29 -0.36 9.02
C GLU A 98 0.89 0.48 9.56
N LEU A 99 1.61 1.20 8.72
CA LEU A 99 2.79 1.98 9.13
C LEU A 99 2.89 3.32 8.39
N LEU A 100 3.06 3.30 7.07
CA LEU A 100 3.37 4.47 6.25
C LEU A 100 2.10 5.28 5.96
N PHE A 101 2.09 6.59 6.22
CA PHE A 101 1.11 7.40 5.53
C PHE A 101 1.61 7.77 4.13
N ALA A 102 0.68 8.00 3.21
CA ALA A 102 0.98 8.26 1.81
C ALA A 102 0.16 9.47 1.34
N PRO A 103 0.35 9.98 0.12
CA PRO A 103 -0.36 11.17 -0.34
C PRO A 103 -1.87 11.19 -0.08
N GLU A 104 -2.56 10.04 -0.11
CA GLU A 104 -4.01 9.94 0.11
C GLU A 104 -4.40 8.90 1.17
N ARG A 105 -3.47 8.47 2.03
CA ARG A 105 -3.68 7.42 3.04
C ARG A 105 -3.26 7.90 4.42
N CYS A 106 -4.00 7.48 5.44
CA CYS A 106 -3.78 7.93 6.81
C CYS A 106 -2.49 7.39 7.45
N GLY A 107 -1.94 6.28 6.94
CA GLY A 107 -0.88 5.58 7.64
C GLY A 107 -1.36 4.80 8.87
N GLY A 108 -0.42 4.27 9.62
CA GLY A 108 -0.68 3.61 10.90
C GLY A 108 -1.20 4.61 11.94
N ILE A 109 -2.32 4.29 12.54
CA ILE A 109 -2.94 5.07 13.63
C ILE A 109 -3.08 4.15 14.83
N ALA A 110 -2.83 4.65 16.03
CA ALA A 110 -3.10 3.88 17.25
C ALA A 110 -4.58 3.44 17.27
N ALA A 111 -4.81 2.14 17.45
CA ALA A 111 -6.14 1.53 17.37
C ALA A 111 -7.15 2.21 18.30
N GLU A 112 -6.72 2.58 19.52
CA GLU A 112 -7.56 3.28 20.49
C GLU A 112 -8.05 4.65 19.97
N GLN A 113 -7.19 5.42 19.30
CA GLN A 113 -7.55 6.71 18.73
C GLN A 113 -8.56 6.54 17.58
N LEU A 114 -8.36 5.52 16.74
CA LEU A 114 -9.28 5.20 15.66
C LEU A 114 -10.66 4.78 16.20
N VAL A 115 -10.69 3.93 17.22
CA VAL A 115 -11.95 3.55 17.90
C VAL A 115 -12.63 4.78 18.48
N GLY A 116 -11.90 5.65 19.18
CA GLY A 116 -12.45 6.92 19.70
C GLY A 116 -13.05 7.79 18.61
N LEU A 117 -12.41 7.88 17.45
CA LEU A 117 -12.95 8.60 16.30
C LEU A 117 -14.23 7.96 15.74
N CYS A 118 -14.26 6.64 15.61
CA CYS A 118 -15.42 5.90 15.09
C CYS A 118 -16.68 6.11 15.97
N PHE A 119 -16.51 6.19 17.28
CA PHE A 119 -17.61 6.36 18.22
C PHE A 119 -17.83 7.82 18.67
N SER A 120 -17.13 8.77 18.08
CA SER A 120 -17.27 10.22 18.42
C SER A 120 -18.56 10.87 17.94
N GLY A 121 -19.31 10.22 17.05
CA GLY A 121 -20.46 10.80 16.36
C GLY A 121 -20.12 11.81 15.25
N LYS A 122 -18.82 12.11 15.01
CA LYS A 122 -18.40 13.08 13.99
C LYS A 122 -18.48 12.56 12.57
N TYR A 123 -18.33 11.25 12.40
CA TYR A 123 -18.28 10.57 11.11
C TYR A 123 -19.10 9.29 11.15
N ASP A 124 -19.77 9.00 10.06
CA ASP A 124 -20.28 7.66 9.78
C ASP A 124 -19.15 6.74 9.29
N ARG A 125 -19.46 5.45 9.08
CA ARG A 125 -18.50 4.48 8.57
C ARG A 125 -17.87 4.91 7.24
N ALA A 126 -18.65 5.47 6.32
CA ALA A 126 -18.16 5.91 5.02
C ALA A 126 -17.20 7.10 5.16
N GLY A 127 -17.50 8.03 6.07
CA GLY A 127 -16.63 9.16 6.41
C GLY A 127 -15.29 8.70 6.97
N VAL A 128 -15.28 7.80 7.96
CA VAL A 128 -14.05 7.23 8.51
C VAL A 128 -13.24 6.52 7.43
N MET A 129 -13.88 5.69 6.59
CA MET A 129 -13.20 4.99 5.51
C MET A 129 -12.56 5.94 4.50
N LYS A 130 -13.15 7.10 4.24
CA LYS A 130 -12.55 8.15 3.40
C LYS A 130 -11.31 8.78 4.05
N LEU A 131 -11.29 8.97 5.37
CA LEU A 131 -10.09 9.44 6.08
C LEU A 131 -8.97 8.40 6.00
N VAL A 132 -9.30 7.13 6.14
CA VAL A 132 -8.32 6.03 5.99
C VAL A 132 -7.80 5.95 4.55
N ARG A 133 -8.68 6.06 3.54
CA ARG A 133 -8.36 5.92 2.11
C ARG A 133 -9.04 6.96 1.25
N GLY A 134 -8.26 7.84 0.66
CA GLY A 134 -8.67 8.82 -0.33
C GLY A 134 -8.74 10.25 0.15
N ARG A 135 -8.72 10.49 1.49
CA ARG A 135 -8.69 11.84 2.08
C ARG A 135 -7.70 11.96 3.25
N GLY A 136 -6.87 10.96 3.47
CA GLY A 136 -5.77 10.99 4.45
C GLY A 136 -4.50 11.61 3.89
N GLY A 137 -3.41 11.48 4.61
CA GLY A 137 -2.06 11.80 4.16
C GLY A 137 -1.82 13.27 3.82
N LEU A 138 -1.01 13.51 2.79
CA LEU A 138 -0.70 14.86 2.32
C LEU A 138 -1.98 15.64 2.00
N LEU A 139 -2.96 14.99 1.39
CA LEU A 139 -4.23 15.63 1.03
C LEU A 139 -4.96 16.18 2.26
N ALA A 140 -4.99 15.44 3.36
CA ALA A 140 -5.63 15.87 4.61
C ALA A 140 -4.93 17.08 5.23
N HIS A 141 -3.60 17.12 5.16
CA HIS A 141 -2.79 18.13 5.82
C HIS A 141 -2.55 19.39 5.00
N LEU A 142 -2.44 19.24 3.67
CA LEU A 142 -1.96 20.27 2.74
C LEU A 142 -2.95 20.63 1.63
N GLY A 143 -4.07 19.88 1.52
CA GLY A 143 -5.07 20.09 0.48
C GLY A 143 -4.68 19.58 -0.90
N THR A 144 -3.53 18.90 -1.01
CA THR A 144 -3.05 18.31 -2.26
C THR A 144 -2.42 16.93 -2.01
N SER A 145 -2.58 16.01 -2.95
CA SER A 145 -1.89 14.72 -2.97
C SER A 145 -0.72 14.70 -3.96
N ASP A 146 -0.47 15.81 -4.64
CA ASP A 146 0.67 15.95 -5.56
C ASP A 146 1.96 16.26 -4.80
N ALA A 147 2.82 15.23 -4.63
CA ALA A 147 4.10 15.36 -3.96
C ALA A 147 5.01 16.41 -4.63
N MET A 148 4.96 16.55 -5.96
CA MET A 148 5.75 17.56 -6.68
C MET A 148 5.26 18.99 -6.38
N GLU A 149 3.95 19.18 -6.16
CA GLU A 149 3.43 20.46 -5.69
C GLU A 149 3.93 20.76 -4.28
N VAL A 150 3.90 19.76 -3.39
CA VAL A 150 4.42 19.89 -2.01
C VAL A 150 5.89 20.27 -2.04
N GLU A 151 6.73 19.63 -2.83
CA GLU A 151 8.14 19.96 -2.98
C GLU A 151 8.35 21.41 -3.50
N ARG A 152 7.55 21.85 -4.46
CA ARG A 152 7.57 23.26 -4.92
C ARG A 152 7.18 24.25 -3.82
N ARG A 153 6.22 23.91 -2.96
CA ARG A 153 5.86 24.72 -1.79
C ARG A 153 6.98 24.78 -0.78
N MET A 154 7.62 23.65 -0.51
CA MET A 154 8.81 23.56 0.37
C MET A 154 9.96 24.45 -0.14
N ALA A 155 10.23 24.42 -1.44
CA ALA A 155 11.26 25.26 -2.07
C ALA A 155 10.96 26.77 -1.97
N ARG A 156 9.69 27.14 -1.77
CA ARG A 156 9.26 28.54 -1.55
C ARG A 156 9.18 28.93 -0.07
N GLY A 157 9.62 28.04 0.84
CA GLY A 157 9.66 28.32 2.27
C GLY A 157 8.37 27.96 3.04
N ASP A 158 7.48 27.13 2.47
CA ASP A 158 6.31 26.63 3.19
C ASP A 158 6.75 25.60 4.25
N GLU A 159 6.92 26.08 5.48
CA GLU A 159 7.35 25.24 6.62
C GLU A 159 6.33 24.15 6.97
N ARG A 160 5.01 24.42 6.78
CA ARG A 160 3.99 23.42 7.01
C ARG A 160 4.09 22.28 5.99
N ALA A 161 4.28 22.61 4.72
CA ALA A 161 4.50 21.61 3.69
C ALA A 161 5.75 20.75 4.00
N ARG A 162 6.85 21.39 4.41
CA ARG A 162 8.06 20.70 4.84
C ARG A 162 7.82 19.74 5.99
N LEU A 163 7.24 20.22 7.08
CA LEU A 163 6.98 19.40 8.25
C LEU A 163 6.15 18.15 7.92
N VAL A 164 5.08 18.30 7.13
CA VAL A 164 4.20 17.18 6.77
C VAL A 164 4.89 16.20 5.82
N TYR A 165 5.67 16.72 4.86
CA TYR A 165 6.41 15.88 3.92
C TYR A 165 7.51 15.09 4.63
N ASP A 166 8.29 15.75 5.48
CA ASP A 166 9.34 15.12 6.28
C ASP A 166 8.74 14.05 7.23
N ALA A 167 7.57 14.32 7.83
CA ALA A 167 6.87 13.33 8.64
C ALA A 167 6.45 12.09 7.81
N MET A 168 6.01 12.27 6.55
CA MET A 168 5.70 11.16 5.65
C MET A 168 6.92 10.28 5.35
N LEU A 169 8.09 10.90 5.24
CA LEU A 169 9.35 10.18 4.98
C LEU A 169 9.93 9.53 6.24
N TYR A 170 9.55 10.03 7.43
CA TYR A 170 10.06 9.55 8.72
C TYR A 170 9.34 8.27 9.20
N THR A 171 8.08 8.09 8.85
CA THR A 171 7.30 6.91 9.22
C THR A 171 7.65 5.70 8.36
#